data_acd327122b9f17c3d8ce118985528916
#
_entry.id   acd327122b9f17c3d8ce118985528916
#
_cell.length_a   1.000
_cell.length_b   1.000
_cell.length_c   1.000
_cell.angle_alpha   90.00
_cell.angle_beta   90.00
_cell.angle_gamma   90.00
#
_symmetry.space_group_name_H-M   'P 1'
#
loop_
_entity.id
_entity.type
_entity.pdbx_description
1 polymer ?
#
loop_
_entity_poly.entity_id
_entity_poly.type
_entity_poly.pdbx_seq_one_letter_code
_entity_poly.pdbx_strand_id
1 'polypeptide(L)'
;MLPVVHNLLFVHACPSELKRIKSQITYLQYITDTRSGQKIIISDNEMQRFIAVAGTYNDHLMYFQPNELNLSKGTRVRVIGGDFEGQEGVFLKVKGARDRRVVIEIQGVIAVAMATIHPDLIEVIK
;
A
#
# COMPACT_ATOMS: atom_id res chain seq x y z
N MET A 1 18.56 0.80 1.55
CA MET A 1 17.12 0.64 1.39
C MET A 1 16.75 0.81 -0.07
N LEU A 2 16.07 -0.16 -0.64
CA LEU A 2 15.59 -0.07 -2.01
C LEU A 2 14.20 0.56 -2.02
N PRO A 3 13.93 1.51 -2.92
CA PRO A 3 12.58 2.05 -3.01
C PRO A 3 11.60 1.01 -3.56
N VAL A 4 10.41 0.96 -2.96
CA VAL A 4 9.33 0.07 -3.41
C VAL A 4 8.79 0.54 -4.76
N VAL A 5 8.66 1.86 -4.93
CA VAL A 5 8.23 2.50 -6.16
C VAL A 5 9.17 3.67 -6.43
N HIS A 6 9.43 3.92 -7.70
CA HIS A 6 10.29 5.01 -8.10
C HIS A 6 9.79 6.34 -7.54
N ASN A 7 10.69 7.12 -6.97
CA ASN A 7 10.42 8.46 -6.39
C ASN A 7 9.54 8.47 -5.14
N LEU A 8 9.34 7.34 -4.49
CA LEU A 8 8.57 7.26 -3.25
C LEU A 8 9.45 6.72 -2.12
N LEU A 9 9.45 7.40 -0.99
CA LEU A 9 10.20 7.01 0.20
C LEU A 9 9.32 7.19 1.43
N PHE A 10 9.28 6.17 2.29
CA PHE A 10 8.61 6.24 3.57
C PHE A 10 9.65 6.53 4.66
N VAL A 11 9.35 7.47 5.53
CA VAL A 11 10.24 7.86 6.63
C VAL A 11 9.49 7.74 7.95
N HIS A 12 10.07 6.98 8.89
CA HIS A 12 9.55 6.85 10.25
C HIS A 12 10.39 7.75 11.15
N ALA A 13 9.88 8.94 11.42
CA ALA A 13 10.59 9.94 12.22
C ALA A 13 9.61 10.94 12.82
N CYS A 14 10.03 11.60 13.90
CA CYS A 14 9.24 12.67 14.47
C CYS A 14 9.37 13.94 13.61
N PRO A 15 8.42 14.91 13.73
CA PRO A 15 8.43 16.10 12.89
C PRO A 15 9.73 16.92 12.94
N SER A 16 10.38 16.99 14.09
CA SER A 16 11.64 17.73 14.24
C SER A 16 12.78 17.06 13.47
N GLU A 17 12.84 15.74 13.49
CA GLU A 17 13.83 14.99 12.72
C GLU A 17 13.60 15.16 11.23
N LEU A 18 12.33 15.12 10.80
CA LEU A 18 11.97 15.31 9.40
C LEU A 18 12.38 16.69 8.88
N LYS A 19 12.15 17.72 9.66
CA LYS A 19 12.58 19.08 9.30
C LYS A 19 14.08 19.16 9.08
N ARG A 20 14.85 18.50 9.96
CA ARG A 20 16.30 18.46 9.83
C ARG A 20 16.73 17.73 8.57
N ILE A 21 16.15 16.55 8.31
CA ILE A 21 16.45 15.77 7.11
C ILE A 21 16.11 16.56 5.85
N LYS A 22 14.94 17.20 5.84
CA LYS A 22 14.48 17.95 4.68
C LYS A 22 15.36 19.19 4.41
N SER A 23 15.91 19.79 5.45
CA SER A 23 16.83 20.94 5.29
C SER A 23 18.15 20.50 4.66
N GLN A 24 18.59 19.26 4.88
CA GLN A 24 19.80 18.72 4.29
C GLN A 24 19.59 18.16 2.89
N ILE A 25 18.39 17.64 2.63
CA ILE A 25 18.03 17.02 1.34
C ILE A 25 16.91 17.86 0.72
N THR A 26 17.29 18.88 -0.02
CA THR A 26 16.36 19.91 -0.49
C THR A 26 15.36 19.42 -1.55
N TYR A 27 15.66 18.32 -2.25
CA TYR A 27 14.77 17.80 -3.27
C TYR A 27 13.65 16.90 -2.71
N LEU A 28 13.65 16.61 -1.42
CA LEU A 28 12.57 15.85 -0.80
C LEU A 28 11.34 16.75 -0.61
N GLN A 29 10.18 16.20 -0.97
CA GLN A 29 8.90 16.88 -0.81
C GLN A 29 7.92 15.96 -0.13
N TYR A 30 7.05 16.53 0.72
CA TYR A 30 5.97 15.76 1.33
C TYR A 30 4.88 15.50 0.29
N ILE A 31 4.27 14.31 0.36
CA ILE A 31 3.03 14.06 -0.36
C ILE A 31 1.90 14.70 0.44
N THR A 32 1.08 15.49 -0.22
CA THR A 32 -0.02 16.20 0.41
C THR A 32 -1.36 15.65 -0.05
N ASP A 33 -2.34 15.72 0.84
CA ASP A 33 -3.72 15.39 0.51
C ASP A 33 -4.27 16.50 -0.40
N THR A 34 -4.83 16.10 -1.55
CA THR A 34 -5.35 17.05 -2.53
C THR A 34 -6.55 17.85 -2.03
N ARG A 35 -7.26 17.32 -1.04
CA ARG A 35 -8.44 17.99 -0.47
C ARG A 35 -8.08 19.03 0.58
N SER A 36 -7.20 18.66 1.50
CA SER A 36 -6.86 19.52 2.64
C SER A 36 -5.59 20.32 2.46
N GLY A 37 -4.73 19.93 1.50
CA GLY A 37 -3.40 20.52 1.35
C GLY A 37 -2.43 20.14 2.46
N GLN A 38 -2.85 19.28 3.38
CA GLN A 38 -2.03 18.84 4.51
C GLN A 38 -1.11 17.68 4.11
N LYS A 39 0.01 17.56 4.81
CA LYS A 39 0.90 16.42 4.63
C LYS A 39 0.18 15.13 4.96
N ILE A 40 0.43 14.08 4.16
CA ILE A 40 -0.11 12.77 4.46
C ILE A 40 0.77 12.11 5.50
N ILE A 41 0.17 11.79 6.66
CA ILE A 41 0.81 11.04 7.73
C ILE A 41 0.17 9.66 7.76
N ILE A 42 1.01 8.63 7.60
CA ILE A 42 0.53 7.25 7.57
C ILE A 42 0.52 6.70 8.98
N SER A 43 -0.61 6.14 9.42
CA SER A 43 -0.70 5.51 10.74
C SER A 43 0.20 4.28 10.80
N ASP A 44 0.64 3.93 12.02
CA ASP A 44 1.47 2.74 12.20
C ASP A 44 0.74 1.47 11.74
N ASN A 45 -0.57 1.38 11.97
CA ASN A 45 -1.36 0.22 11.55
C ASN A 45 -1.38 0.08 10.03
N GLU A 46 -1.59 1.16 9.31
CA GLU A 46 -1.56 1.14 7.85
C GLU A 46 -0.19 0.75 7.32
N MET A 47 0.86 1.32 7.91
CA MET A 47 2.22 1.03 7.48
C MET A 47 2.59 -0.42 7.77
N GLN A 48 2.21 -0.97 8.92
CA GLN A 48 2.47 -2.36 9.26
C GLN A 48 1.78 -3.31 8.29
N ARG A 49 0.53 -3.03 7.92
CA ARG A 49 -0.18 -3.86 6.94
C ARG A 49 0.49 -3.81 5.58
N PHE A 50 0.92 -2.63 5.16
CA PHE A 50 1.64 -2.47 3.89
C PHE A 50 2.97 -3.22 3.91
N ILE A 51 3.76 -3.08 4.97
CA ILE A 51 5.05 -3.74 5.12
C ILE A 51 4.89 -5.26 5.16
N ALA A 52 3.83 -5.76 5.81
CA ALA A 52 3.57 -7.20 5.89
C ALA A 52 3.45 -7.83 4.50
N VAL A 53 2.97 -7.09 3.52
CA VAL A 53 2.87 -7.57 2.14
C VAL A 53 4.10 -7.17 1.33
N ALA A 54 4.44 -5.90 1.32
CA ALA A 54 5.57 -5.38 0.52
C ALA A 54 6.91 -5.93 1.00
N GLY A 55 7.06 -6.13 2.30
CA GLY A 55 8.30 -6.64 2.89
C GLY A 55 8.61 -8.08 2.55
N THR A 56 7.68 -8.82 1.95
CA THR A 56 7.96 -10.19 1.49
C THR A 56 8.85 -10.20 0.25
N TYR A 57 8.95 -9.06 -0.46
CA TYR A 57 9.71 -8.95 -1.72
C TYR A 57 9.34 -10.02 -2.74
N ASN A 58 8.06 -10.43 -2.74
CA ASN A 58 7.56 -11.42 -3.68
C ASN A 58 7.52 -10.82 -5.09
N ASP A 59 8.06 -11.55 -6.07
CA ASP A 59 8.13 -11.09 -7.46
C ASP A 59 6.75 -10.91 -8.11
N HIS A 60 5.72 -11.52 -7.53
CA HIS A 60 4.36 -11.43 -8.06
C HIS A 60 3.57 -10.25 -7.50
N LEU A 61 4.15 -9.47 -6.61
CA LEU A 61 3.50 -8.24 -6.12
C LEU A 61 3.47 -7.19 -7.23
N MET A 62 2.36 -6.45 -7.27
CA MET A 62 2.19 -5.36 -8.24
C MET A 62 1.87 -4.08 -7.48
N TYR A 63 2.49 -2.98 -7.89
CA TYR A 63 2.29 -1.68 -7.25
C TYR A 63 1.56 -0.73 -8.18
N PHE A 64 0.65 0.06 -7.61
CA PHE A 64 -0.19 0.99 -8.36
C PHE A 64 -0.22 2.35 -7.68
N GLN A 65 -0.29 3.40 -8.48
CA GLN A 65 -0.55 4.74 -7.97
C GLN A 65 -2.04 4.87 -7.61
N PRO A 66 -2.41 5.82 -6.74
CA PRO A 66 -3.78 5.91 -6.24
C PRO A 66 -4.84 6.03 -7.34
N ASN A 67 -4.50 6.65 -8.47
CA ASN A 67 -5.44 6.87 -9.56
C ASN A 67 -5.53 5.71 -10.56
N GLU A 68 -4.71 4.68 -10.39
CA GLU A 68 -4.68 3.55 -11.33
C GLU A 68 -5.75 2.50 -11.01
N LEU A 69 -6.24 2.47 -9.79
CA LEU A 69 -7.24 1.50 -9.35
C LEU A 69 -8.44 2.19 -8.73
N ASN A 70 -9.62 1.61 -8.97
CA ASN A 70 -10.85 2.04 -8.30
C ASN A 70 -11.25 0.96 -7.30
N LEU A 71 -10.80 1.10 -6.05
CA LEU A 71 -11.03 0.11 -5.01
C LEU A 71 -12.49 0.01 -4.58
N SER A 72 -13.30 1.02 -4.89
CA SER A 72 -14.74 0.97 -4.58
C SER A 72 -15.47 -0.08 -5.40
N LYS A 73 -14.89 -0.54 -6.51
CA LYS A 73 -15.48 -1.57 -7.36
C LYS A 73 -15.18 -2.99 -6.89
N GLY A 74 -14.32 -3.14 -5.90
CA GLY A 74 -13.95 -4.44 -5.37
C GLY A 74 -14.74 -4.83 -4.13
N THR A 75 -14.49 -6.03 -3.65
CA THR A 75 -15.13 -6.57 -2.46
C THR A 75 -14.13 -6.63 -1.31
N ARG A 76 -14.50 -6.16 -0.15
CA ARG A 76 -13.61 -6.26 1.01
C ARG A 76 -13.52 -7.70 1.47
N VAL A 77 -12.28 -8.16 1.65
CA VAL A 77 -12.00 -9.55 2.00
C VAL A 77 -10.89 -9.62 3.06
N ARG A 78 -10.82 -10.79 3.71
CA ARG A 78 -9.71 -11.15 4.60
C ARG A 78 -9.09 -12.44 4.09
N VAL A 79 -7.77 -12.50 4.10
CA VAL A 79 -7.03 -13.73 3.78
C VAL A 79 -7.03 -14.62 5.02
N ILE A 80 -7.51 -15.85 4.88
CA ILE A 80 -7.68 -16.77 6.00
C ILE A 80 -6.68 -17.94 6.01
N GLY A 81 -5.67 -17.88 5.16
CA GLY A 81 -4.61 -18.89 5.15
C GLY A 81 -3.48 -18.51 4.21
N GLY A 82 -2.37 -19.23 4.30
CA GLY A 82 -1.19 -18.98 3.47
C GLY A 82 -0.29 -17.87 4.02
N ASP A 83 0.59 -17.38 3.16
CA ASP A 83 1.63 -16.41 3.54
C ASP A 83 1.07 -15.06 3.98
N PHE A 84 -0.12 -14.70 3.51
CA PHE A 84 -0.74 -13.41 3.81
C PHE A 84 -1.91 -13.53 4.78
N GLU A 85 -1.97 -14.63 5.54
CA GLU A 85 -3.06 -14.85 6.50
C GLU A 85 -3.24 -13.66 7.44
N GLY A 86 -4.50 -13.28 7.64
CA GLY A 86 -4.86 -12.14 8.50
C GLY A 86 -4.89 -10.80 7.81
N GLN A 87 -4.37 -10.69 6.60
CA GLN A 87 -4.39 -9.43 5.87
C GLN A 87 -5.79 -9.16 5.30
N GLU A 88 -6.22 -7.92 5.39
CA GLU A 88 -7.48 -7.46 4.84
C GLU A 88 -7.21 -6.51 3.68
N GLY A 89 -8.05 -6.58 2.67
CA GLY A 89 -7.89 -5.72 1.51
C GLY A 89 -9.12 -5.77 0.63
N VAL A 90 -8.98 -5.30 -0.60
CA VAL A 90 -10.06 -5.27 -1.57
C VAL A 90 -9.74 -6.25 -2.69
N PHE A 91 -10.69 -7.15 -2.96
CA PHE A 91 -10.54 -8.16 -4.01
C PHE A 91 -11.13 -7.64 -5.31
N LEU A 92 -10.28 -7.43 -6.29
CA LEU A 92 -10.71 -6.89 -7.59
C LEU A 92 -9.73 -7.28 -8.69
N LYS A 93 -10.18 -7.08 -9.93
CA LYS A 93 -9.32 -7.28 -11.08
C LYS A 93 -8.40 -6.08 -11.24
N VAL A 94 -7.12 -6.33 -11.40
CA VAL A 94 -6.12 -5.27 -11.61
C VAL A 94 -5.53 -5.38 -13.00
N LYS A 95 -5.09 -4.25 -13.53
CA LYS A 95 -4.47 -4.19 -14.85
C LYS A 95 -3.18 -5.01 -14.84
N GLY A 96 -3.01 -5.84 -15.84
CA GLY A 96 -1.81 -6.66 -15.98
C GLY A 96 -1.88 -8.02 -15.29
N ALA A 97 -3.00 -8.36 -14.65
CA ALA A 97 -3.19 -9.66 -14.02
C ALA A 97 -4.39 -10.38 -14.64
N ARG A 98 -4.28 -11.71 -14.76
CA ARG A 98 -5.39 -12.54 -15.26
C ARG A 98 -6.49 -12.66 -14.23
N ASP A 99 -6.09 -12.97 -13.00
CA ASP A 99 -7.00 -13.25 -11.90
C ASP A 99 -7.17 -12.01 -11.04
N ARG A 100 -8.26 -12.00 -10.28
CA ARG A 100 -8.46 -10.97 -9.28
C ARG A 100 -7.41 -11.09 -8.20
N ARG A 101 -7.04 -9.95 -7.63
CA ARG A 101 -6.03 -9.88 -6.59
C ARG A 101 -6.58 -9.18 -5.36
N VAL A 102 -6.00 -9.50 -4.21
CA VAL A 102 -6.27 -8.75 -2.98
C VAL A 102 -5.32 -7.56 -2.97
N VAL A 103 -5.89 -6.37 -2.85
CA VAL A 103 -5.15 -5.11 -2.89
C VAL A 103 -5.20 -4.42 -1.55
N ILE A 104 -4.05 -4.02 -1.05
CA ILE A 104 -3.91 -3.20 0.16
C ILE A 104 -3.44 -1.83 -0.28
N GLU A 105 -4.10 -0.78 0.22
CA GLU A 105 -3.68 0.58 -0.11
C GLU A 105 -3.29 1.39 1.11
N ILE A 106 -2.38 2.30 0.89
CA ILE A 106 -2.21 3.47 1.75
C ILE A 106 -2.89 4.60 1.01
N GLN A 107 -4.02 5.02 1.53
CA GLN A 107 -4.93 5.93 0.81
C GLN A 107 -4.21 7.20 0.36
N GLY A 108 -4.31 7.49 -0.93
CA GLY A 108 -3.70 8.67 -1.53
C GLY A 108 -2.20 8.54 -1.81
N VAL A 109 -1.58 7.41 -1.51
CA VAL A 109 -0.13 7.23 -1.66
C VAL A 109 0.21 6.10 -2.63
N ILE A 110 -0.19 4.86 -2.30
CA ILE A 110 0.19 3.69 -3.09
C ILE A 110 -0.74 2.53 -2.79
N ALA A 111 -0.88 1.62 -3.75
CA ALA A 111 -1.56 0.35 -3.55
C ALA A 111 -0.63 -0.80 -3.95
N VAL A 112 -0.72 -1.91 -3.23
CA VAL A 112 0.01 -3.13 -3.56
C VAL A 112 -0.98 -4.27 -3.75
N ALA A 113 -0.91 -4.94 -4.90
CA ALA A 113 -1.70 -6.14 -5.18
C ALA A 113 -0.88 -7.37 -4.82
N MET A 114 -1.46 -8.25 -4.01
CA MET A 114 -0.82 -9.50 -3.63
C MET A 114 -0.73 -10.45 -4.82
N ALA A 115 0.12 -11.45 -4.70
CA ALA A 115 0.14 -12.57 -5.63
C ALA A 115 -1.23 -13.27 -5.64
N THR A 116 -1.48 -14.07 -6.66
CA THR A 116 -2.74 -14.81 -6.75
C THR A 116 -2.93 -15.68 -5.51
N ILE A 117 -4.10 -15.52 -4.88
CA ILE A 117 -4.47 -16.28 -3.70
C ILE A 117 -5.65 -17.17 -4.07
N HIS A 118 -5.59 -18.43 -3.65
CA HIS A 118 -6.67 -19.38 -3.93
C HIS A 118 -7.97 -18.87 -3.27
N PRO A 119 -9.11 -18.90 -3.98
CA PRO A 119 -10.37 -18.39 -3.45
C PRO A 119 -10.78 -18.98 -2.10
N ASP A 120 -10.41 -20.22 -1.83
CA ASP A 120 -10.72 -20.87 -0.55
C ASP A 120 -9.99 -20.22 0.63
N LEU A 121 -8.99 -19.41 0.37
CA LEU A 121 -8.21 -18.70 1.39
C LEU A 121 -8.68 -17.25 1.60
N ILE A 122 -9.85 -16.90 1.05
CA ILE A 122 -10.39 -15.55 1.13
C ILE A 122 -11.81 -15.62 1.68
N GLU A 123 -12.12 -14.77 2.65
CA GLU A 123 -13.49 -14.58 3.12
C GLU A 123 -13.94 -13.14 2.92
N VAL A 124 -15.22 -12.97 2.59
CA VAL A 124 -15.82 -11.64 2.45
C VAL A 124 -16.07 -11.08 3.83
N ILE A 125 -15.68 -9.84 4.04
CA ILE A 125 -15.95 -9.11 5.29
C ILE A 125 -16.81 -7.89 4.99
N LYS A 126 -17.60 -7.51 5.97
CA LYS A 126 -18.50 -6.38 5.82
C LYS A 126 -18.02 -5.18 6.63
#